data_511fa89aae5e227cba05010370b7c5e2
#
_entry.id   511fa89aae5e227cba05010370b7c5e2
#
_cell.length_a   1.000
_cell.length_b   1.000
_cell.length_c   1.000
_cell.angle_alpha   90.00
_cell.angle_beta   90.00
_cell.angle_gamma   90.00
#
_symmetry.space_group_name_H-M   'P 1'
#
loop_
_entity.id
_entity.type
_entity.pdbx_description
1 polymer ?
#
loop_
_entity_poly.entity_id
_entity_poly.type
_entity_poly.pdbx_seq_one_letter_code
_entity_poly.pdbx_strand_id
1 'polypeptide(L)'
;KELLGSGGTILANKGFVESESDFLVCYADNLTDTNLSELIAFHRKKQSVLTMGLFYTNKPIECGIAAIDSQDLIYEFTEKPESPKSNLANAGIYVTGQEIFKYLPNQKFIDFGKDVLPKLINKMYGYEIKDYLLDIGNLDNYEKAQKEWQL
;
A
#
# COMPACT_ATOMS: atom_id res chain seq x y z
N LYS A 1 -18.11 -8.89 15.94
CA LYS A 1 -16.64 -8.92 15.73
C LYS A 1 -16.13 -7.49 15.79
N GLU A 2 -15.08 -7.27 16.52
CA GLU A 2 -14.45 -5.95 16.65
C GLU A 2 -13.54 -5.69 15.46
N LEU A 3 -13.54 -4.46 14.95
CA LEU A 3 -12.66 -4.07 13.85
C LEU A 3 -11.23 -3.88 14.38
N LEU A 4 -10.26 -4.43 13.66
CA LEU A 4 -8.84 -4.37 14.02
C LEU A 4 -8.08 -3.26 13.27
N GLY A 5 -8.66 -2.70 12.22
CA GLY A 5 -7.98 -1.85 11.24
C GLY A 5 -7.10 -2.65 10.29
N SER A 6 -6.55 -1.99 9.26
CA SER A 6 -5.73 -2.64 8.23
C SER A 6 -4.45 -3.24 8.82
N GLY A 7 -3.71 -2.50 9.64
CA GLY A 7 -2.51 -2.99 10.30
C GLY A 7 -2.79 -4.08 11.36
N GLY A 8 -3.88 -3.95 12.12
CA GLY A 8 -4.29 -4.97 13.09
C GLY A 8 -4.71 -6.28 12.43
N THR A 9 -5.30 -6.22 11.23
CA THR A 9 -5.61 -7.40 10.42
C THR A 9 -4.32 -8.12 9.97
N ILE A 10 -3.31 -7.37 9.53
CA ILE A 10 -1.99 -7.93 9.18
C ILE A 10 -1.38 -8.64 10.42
N LEU A 11 -1.39 -7.98 11.58
CA LEU A 11 -0.84 -8.55 12.83
C LEU A 11 -1.57 -9.83 13.26
N ALA A 12 -2.89 -9.82 13.18
CA ALA A 12 -3.72 -10.98 13.56
C ALA A 12 -3.50 -12.21 12.68
N ASN A 13 -3.04 -11.99 11.44
CA ASN A 13 -2.74 -13.04 10.46
C ASN A 13 -1.23 -13.33 10.31
N LYS A 14 -0.39 -12.86 11.22
CA LYS A 14 1.06 -13.08 11.20
C LYS A 14 1.45 -14.55 10.98
N GLY A 15 0.76 -15.48 11.64
CA GLY A 15 1.03 -16.92 11.51
C GLY A 15 0.80 -17.46 10.09
N PHE A 16 -0.02 -16.79 9.25
CA PHE A 16 -0.26 -17.21 7.87
C PHE A 16 0.97 -17.00 6.96
N VAL A 17 1.81 -16.02 7.30
CA VAL A 17 3.01 -15.64 6.51
C VAL A 17 4.31 -15.93 7.26
N GLU A 18 4.26 -16.68 8.36
CA GLU A 18 5.42 -16.88 9.26
C GLU A 18 6.61 -17.56 8.56
N SER A 19 6.35 -18.44 7.61
CA SER A 19 7.38 -19.16 6.84
C SER A 19 7.85 -18.42 5.59
N GLU A 20 7.18 -17.32 5.23
CA GLU A 20 7.46 -16.61 3.97
C GLU A 20 8.56 -15.55 4.17
N SER A 21 9.51 -15.47 3.23
CA SER A 21 10.52 -14.40 3.21
C SER A 21 9.87 -13.06 2.88
N ASP A 22 9.00 -13.05 1.88
CA ASP A 22 8.24 -11.91 1.39
C ASP A 22 6.78 -12.29 1.20
N PHE A 23 5.88 -11.36 1.44
CA PHE A 23 4.45 -11.53 1.18
C PHE A 23 3.80 -10.25 0.68
N LEU A 24 2.68 -10.42 -0.01
CA LEU A 24 1.84 -9.34 -0.49
C LEU A 24 0.78 -8.97 0.54
N VAL A 25 0.55 -7.68 0.69
CA VAL A 25 -0.63 -7.11 1.36
C VAL A 25 -1.37 -6.29 0.32
N CYS A 26 -2.60 -6.68 0.01
CA CYS A 26 -3.46 -5.98 -0.94
C CYS A 26 -4.78 -5.63 -0.27
N TYR A 27 -5.25 -4.40 -0.45
CA TYR A 27 -6.60 -4.04 -0.06
C TYR A 27 -7.59 -4.73 -1.00
N ALA A 28 -8.64 -5.34 -0.42
CA ALA A 28 -9.55 -6.23 -1.14
C ALA A 28 -10.49 -5.51 -2.12
N ASP A 29 -10.54 -4.18 -2.05
CA ASP A 29 -11.30 -3.28 -2.91
C ASP A 29 -10.47 -2.66 -4.05
N ASN A 30 -9.25 -3.12 -4.25
CA ASN A 30 -8.43 -2.74 -5.41
C ASN A 30 -8.66 -3.69 -6.59
N LEU A 31 -9.10 -3.14 -7.71
CA LEU A 31 -9.16 -3.82 -9.00
C LEU A 31 -7.96 -3.36 -9.85
N THR A 32 -7.10 -4.28 -10.25
CA THR A 32 -5.87 -3.97 -10.99
C THR A 32 -5.43 -5.12 -11.88
N ASP A 33 -4.77 -4.82 -12.98
CA ASP A 33 -4.06 -5.75 -13.85
C ASP A 33 -2.53 -5.64 -13.69
N THR A 34 -2.07 -4.92 -12.66
CA THR A 34 -0.64 -4.76 -12.36
C THR A 34 0.09 -6.09 -12.24
N ASN A 35 1.25 -6.19 -12.88
CA ASN A 35 2.12 -7.36 -12.76
C ASN A 35 2.76 -7.45 -11.36
N LEU A 36 2.12 -8.17 -10.46
CA LEU A 36 2.60 -8.34 -9.08
C LEU A 36 3.96 -9.04 -9.00
N SER A 37 4.34 -9.83 -10.02
CA SER A 37 5.67 -10.46 -10.07
C SER A 37 6.77 -9.42 -10.28
N GLU A 38 6.53 -8.38 -11.05
CA GLU A 38 7.48 -7.27 -11.22
C GLU A 38 7.61 -6.44 -9.95
N LEU A 39 6.52 -6.17 -9.25
CA LEU A 39 6.54 -5.51 -7.94
C LEU A 39 7.35 -6.30 -6.92
N ILE A 40 7.20 -7.63 -6.86
CA ILE A 40 7.99 -8.51 -5.99
C ILE A 40 9.47 -8.48 -6.39
N ALA A 41 9.78 -8.56 -7.69
CA ALA A 41 11.16 -8.50 -8.19
C ALA A 41 11.82 -7.15 -7.85
N PHE A 42 11.09 -6.04 -7.96
CA PHE A 42 11.54 -4.72 -7.56
C PHE A 42 11.84 -4.67 -6.05
N HIS A 43 10.93 -5.17 -5.21
CA HIS A 43 11.11 -5.24 -3.76
C HIS A 43 12.42 -5.97 -3.40
N ARG A 44 12.64 -7.15 -3.98
CA ARG A 44 13.85 -7.96 -3.75
C ARG A 44 15.11 -7.25 -4.21
N LYS A 45 15.07 -6.58 -5.37
CA LYS A 45 16.19 -5.78 -5.89
C LYS A 45 16.56 -4.62 -4.96
N LYS A 46 15.57 -3.96 -4.36
CA LYS A 46 15.78 -2.84 -3.42
C LYS A 46 16.19 -3.30 -2.03
N GLN A 47 16.01 -4.59 -1.70
CA GLN A 47 16.19 -5.14 -0.35
C GLN A 47 15.43 -4.31 0.71
N SER A 48 14.21 -3.95 0.37
CA SER A 48 13.38 -3.03 1.12
C SER A 48 12.72 -3.68 2.32
N VAL A 49 12.48 -2.94 3.39
CA VAL A 49 11.57 -3.37 4.48
C VAL A 49 10.14 -3.47 3.96
N LEU A 50 9.73 -2.52 3.11
CA LEU A 50 8.43 -2.47 2.47
C LEU A 50 8.54 -1.78 1.12
N THR A 51 7.91 -2.35 0.10
CA THR A 51 7.67 -1.68 -1.18
C THR A 51 6.20 -1.35 -1.29
N MET A 52 5.89 -0.10 -1.55
CA MET A 52 4.54 0.44 -1.72
C MET A 52 4.25 0.63 -3.21
N GLY A 53 3.16 0.05 -3.71
CA GLY A 53 2.60 0.43 -5.00
C GLY A 53 2.11 1.88 -4.95
N LEU A 54 2.50 2.68 -5.94
CA LEU A 54 2.14 4.09 -6.08
C LEU A 54 1.45 4.32 -7.42
N PHE A 55 0.47 5.22 -7.45
CA PHE A 55 -0.22 5.63 -8.67
C PHE A 55 -0.55 7.11 -8.64
N TYR A 56 -0.82 7.70 -9.80
CA TYR A 56 -1.27 9.10 -9.85
C TYR A 56 -2.79 9.18 -9.72
N THR A 57 -3.26 9.91 -8.70
CA THR A 57 -4.69 10.12 -8.42
C THR A 57 -5.14 11.54 -8.77
N ASN A 58 -6.42 11.69 -9.13
CA ASN A 58 -7.08 13.00 -9.25
C ASN A 58 -7.80 13.42 -7.94
N LYS A 59 -7.72 12.58 -6.89
CA LYS A 59 -8.35 12.81 -5.58
C LYS A 59 -7.33 12.66 -4.44
N PRO A 60 -6.26 13.47 -4.40
CA PRO A 60 -5.15 13.25 -3.47
C PRO A 60 -5.53 13.43 -1.99
N ILE A 61 -6.59 14.17 -1.67
CA ILE A 61 -7.07 14.34 -0.29
C ILE A 61 -7.71 13.06 0.30
N GLU A 62 -8.12 12.12 -0.57
CA GLU A 62 -8.74 10.86 -0.16
C GLU A 62 -7.69 9.75 0.06
N CYS A 63 -6.44 9.96 -0.34
CA CYS A 63 -5.37 8.97 -0.38
C CYS A 63 -4.20 9.32 0.54
N GLY A 64 -3.39 8.32 0.88
CA GLY A 64 -2.05 8.55 1.41
C GLY A 64 -1.13 9.05 0.29
N ILE A 65 -0.44 10.19 0.50
CA ILE A 65 0.41 10.82 -0.51
C ILE A 65 1.88 10.62 -0.17
N ALA A 66 2.63 10.15 -1.16
CA ALA A 66 4.06 9.89 -1.05
C ALA A 66 4.89 10.87 -1.89
N ALA A 67 6.13 11.10 -1.46
CA ALA A 67 7.17 11.67 -2.30
C ALA A 67 8.37 10.73 -2.34
N ILE A 68 8.92 10.51 -3.54
CA ILE A 68 10.05 9.63 -3.80
C ILE A 68 11.23 10.41 -4.37
N ASP A 69 12.43 9.91 -4.11
CA ASP A 69 13.65 10.43 -4.73
C ASP A 69 13.94 9.73 -6.09
N SER A 70 15.06 10.09 -6.71
CA SER A 70 15.52 9.50 -7.98
C SER A 70 15.88 8.01 -7.90
N GLN A 71 15.90 7.45 -6.71
CA GLN A 71 16.16 6.04 -6.44
C GLN A 71 14.91 5.29 -5.95
N ASP A 72 13.74 5.92 -6.08
CA ASP A 72 12.44 5.43 -5.64
C ASP A 72 12.30 5.31 -4.12
N LEU A 73 13.22 5.87 -3.31
CA LEU A 73 13.10 5.87 -1.86
C LEU A 73 12.00 6.86 -1.44
N ILE A 74 11.05 6.41 -0.62
CA ILE A 74 10.00 7.26 -0.07
C ILE A 74 10.59 8.08 1.09
N TYR A 75 10.74 9.39 0.88
CA TYR A 75 11.29 10.31 1.88
C TYR A 75 10.20 11.16 2.57
N GLU A 76 8.99 11.19 2.05
CA GLU A 76 7.82 11.82 2.68
C GLU A 76 6.57 10.96 2.43
N PHE A 77 5.73 10.83 3.45
CA PHE A 77 4.43 10.17 3.36
C PHE A 77 3.46 10.83 4.33
N THR A 78 2.25 11.14 3.85
CA THR A 78 1.17 11.68 4.68
C THR A 78 -0.15 11.02 4.32
N GLU A 79 -0.77 10.39 5.29
CA GLU A 79 -2.08 9.74 5.11
C GLU A 79 -3.19 10.81 5.08
N LYS A 80 -3.91 10.89 3.95
CA LYS A 80 -5.05 11.79 3.72
C LYS A 80 -4.76 13.24 4.13
N PRO A 81 -3.77 13.91 3.51
CA PRO A 81 -3.41 15.27 3.85
C PRO A 81 -4.52 16.26 3.48
N GLU A 82 -4.75 17.25 4.32
CA GLU A 82 -5.68 18.37 4.02
C GLU A 82 -5.18 19.23 2.84
N SER A 83 -3.86 19.33 2.70
CA SER A 83 -3.19 20.09 1.62
C SER A 83 -2.12 19.22 0.97
N PRO A 84 -2.48 18.35 0.01
CA PRO A 84 -1.54 17.44 -0.64
C PRO A 84 -0.51 18.21 -1.48
N LYS A 85 0.76 17.84 -1.36
CA LYS A 85 1.88 18.44 -2.12
C LYS A 85 2.07 17.83 -3.51
N SER A 86 1.49 16.66 -3.74
CA SER A 86 1.54 15.93 -5.00
C SER A 86 0.27 15.09 -5.17
N ASN A 87 0.18 14.40 -6.29
CA ASN A 87 -0.89 13.44 -6.57
C ASN A 87 -0.37 11.98 -6.67
N LEU A 88 0.87 11.73 -6.23
CA LEU A 88 1.43 10.38 -6.19
C LEU A 88 0.93 9.67 -4.92
N ALA A 89 0.03 8.73 -5.10
CA ALA A 89 -0.78 8.16 -4.04
C ALA A 89 -0.43 6.69 -3.76
N ASN A 90 -0.65 6.29 -2.53
CA ASN A 90 -0.58 4.90 -2.07
C ASN A 90 -1.70 4.07 -2.72
N ALA A 91 -1.32 3.02 -3.42
CA ALA A 91 -2.23 2.11 -4.10
C ALA A 91 -2.87 1.04 -3.19
N GLY A 92 -2.49 0.97 -1.91
CA GLY A 92 -2.96 -0.11 -1.03
C GLY A 92 -2.45 -1.50 -1.41
N ILE A 93 -1.35 -1.56 -2.15
CA ILE A 93 -0.65 -2.79 -2.55
C ILE A 93 0.78 -2.72 -2.06
N TYR A 94 1.21 -3.72 -1.29
CA TYR A 94 2.53 -3.71 -0.68
C TYR A 94 3.21 -5.08 -0.80
N VAL A 95 4.54 -5.06 -0.93
CA VAL A 95 5.40 -6.23 -0.68
C VAL A 95 6.23 -5.95 0.55
N THR A 96 6.29 -6.90 1.46
CA THR A 96 7.06 -6.78 2.70
C THR A 96 7.46 -8.17 3.21
N GLY A 97 8.40 -8.23 4.13
CA GLY A 97 8.81 -9.44 4.84
C GLY A 97 8.48 -9.40 6.33
N GLN A 98 9.05 -10.37 7.09
CA GLN A 98 8.80 -10.52 8.52
C GLN A 98 9.19 -9.29 9.35
N GLU A 99 10.08 -8.44 8.82
CA GLU A 99 10.52 -7.24 9.52
C GLU A 99 9.41 -6.24 9.78
N ILE A 100 8.35 -6.21 8.96
CA ILE A 100 7.21 -5.31 9.12
C ILE A 100 6.57 -5.40 10.51
N PHE A 101 6.55 -6.60 11.10
CA PHE A 101 5.95 -6.82 12.40
C PHE A 101 6.62 -6.06 13.55
N LYS A 102 7.87 -5.59 13.37
CA LYS A 102 8.57 -4.74 14.35
C LYS A 102 8.01 -3.31 14.39
N TYR A 103 7.32 -2.88 13.34
CA TYR A 103 6.78 -1.53 13.21
C TYR A 103 5.31 -1.43 13.61
N LEU A 104 4.62 -2.56 13.76
CA LEU A 104 3.24 -2.60 14.22
C LEU A 104 3.17 -2.28 15.72
N PRO A 105 2.40 -1.26 16.14
CA PRO A 105 2.27 -0.92 17.55
C PRO A 105 1.47 -1.98 18.31
N ASN A 106 1.73 -2.08 19.62
CA ASN A 106 0.96 -2.95 20.51
C ASN A 106 -0.35 -2.26 20.93
N GLN A 107 -1.30 -2.21 20.00
CA GLN A 107 -2.63 -1.65 20.23
C GLN A 107 -3.70 -2.49 19.50
N LYS A 108 -4.96 -2.34 19.90
CA LYS A 108 -6.06 -3.17 19.41
C LYS A 108 -6.47 -2.84 17.99
N PHE A 109 -6.60 -1.55 17.68
CA PHE A 109 -6.89 -1.04 16.34
C PHE A 109 -5.62 -0.40 15.77
N ILE A 110 -5.19 -0.85 14.61
CA ILE A 110 -3.99 -0.34 13.92
C ILE A 110 -4.39 0.05 12.50
N ASP A 111 -4.30 1.32 12.19
CA ASP A 111 -4.37 1.81 10.82
C ASP A 111 -2.98 1.75 10.16
N PHE A 112 -2.84 0.98 9.09
CA PHE A 112 -1.53 0.78 8.45
C PHE A 112 -0.96 2.09 7.90
N GLY A 113 -1.80 2.92 7.28
CA GLY A 113 -1.43 4.22 6.73
C GLY A 113 -0.97 5.22 7.78
N LYS A 114 -1.66 5.27 8.93
CA LYS A 114 -1.39 6.26 9.99
C LYS A 114 -0.37 5.80 11.02
N ASP A 115 -0.44 4.51 11.40
CA ASP A 115 0.31 4.02 12.56
C ASP A 115 1.62 3.31 12.18
N VAL A 116 1.76 2.86 10.90
CA VAL A 116 2.89 2.04 10.46
C VAL A 116 3.71 2.73 9.37
N LEU A 117 3.11 3.13 8.26
CA LEU A 117 3.83 3.69 7.11
C LEU A 117 4.71 4.90 7.46
N PRO A 118 4.29 5.86 8.33
CA PRO A 118 5.16 6.97 8.71
C PRO A 118 6.45 6.57 9.40
N LYS A 119 6.49 5.40 10.07
CA LYS A 119 7.70 4.86 10.72
C LYS A 119 8.70 4.26 9.72
N LEU A 120 8.26 4.03 8.48
CA LEU A 120 9.03 3.44 7.40
C LEU A 120 9.58 4.49 6.41
N ILE A 121 9.35 5.76 6.63
CA ILE A 121 9.94 6.85 5.84
C ILE A 121 11.47 6.69 5.85
N ASN A 122 12.10 6.81 4.68
CA ASN A 122 13.52 6.52 4.41
C ASN A 122 13.94 5.04 4.59
N LYS A 123 12.97 4.10 4.65
CA LYS A 123 13.20 2.65 4.74
C LYS A 123 12.31 1.86 3.77
N MET A 124 11.35 2.51 3.14
CA MET A 124 10.44 1.93 2.16
C MET A 124 10.63 2.56 0.79
N TYR A 125 10.33 1.79 -0.25
CA TYR A 125 10.45 2.21 -1.65
C TYR A 125 9.10 2.26 -2.33
N GLY A 126 8.94 3.16 -3.28
CA GLY A 126 7.77 3.29 -4.14
C GLY A 126 7.96 2.55 -5.46
N TYR A 127 6.96 1.80 -5.87
CA TYR A 127 6.86 1.19 -7.19
C TYR A 127 5.71 1.84 -7.94
N GLU A 128 6.00 2.59 -9.01
CA GLU A 128 4.97 3.26 -9.81
C GLU A 128 4.18 2.25 -10.64
N ILE A 129 2.90 2.12 -10.33
CA ILE A 129 1.92 1.33 -11.08
C ILE A 129 1.43 2.18 -12.24
N LYS A 130 1.68 1.71 -13.47
CA LYS A 130 1.25 2.35 -14.74
C LYS A 130 0.04 1.67 -15.36
N ASP A 131 -0.27 0.50 -14.87
CA ASP A 131 -1.36 -0.35 -15.31
C ASP A 131 -2.70 0.15 -14.74
N TYR A 132 -3.79 -0.50 -15.11
CA TYR A 132 -5.10 -0.17 -14.58
C TYR A 132 -5.14 -0.39 -13.06
N LEU A 133 -5.61 0.62 -12.34
CA LEU A 133 -5.87 0.55 -10.90
C LEU A 133 -7.12 1.37 -10.58
N LEU A 134 -8.09 0.75 -9.92
CA LEU A 134 -9.32 1.38 -9.46
C LEU A 134 -9.72 0.83 -8.09
N ASP A 135 -9.87 1.71 -7.12
CA ASP A 135 -10.54 1.41 -5.85
C ASP A 135 -12.05 1.27 -6.11
N ILE A 136 -12.60 0.08 -5.89
CA ILE A 136 -14.02 -0.26 -6.09
C ILE A 136 -14.82 -0.28 -4.77
N GLY A 137 -14.30 0.33 -3.72
CA GLY A 137 -14.91 0.41 -2.40
C GLY A 137 -16.15 1.30 -2.30
N ASN A 138 -16.53 1.95 -3.41
CA ASN A 138 -17.77 2.73 -3.52
C ASN A 138 -18.57 2.33 -4.78
N LEU A 139 -19.88 2.62 -4.77
CA LEU A 139 -20.79 2.17 -5.83
C LEU A 139 -20.44 2.76 -7.20
N ASP A 140 -20.09 4.03 -7.26
CA ASP A 140 -19.76 4.70 -8.53
C ASP A 140 -18.54 4.06 -9.22
N ASN A 141 -17.50 3.79 -8.45
CA ASN A 141 -16.30 3.14 -8.96
C ASN A 141 -16.56 1.66 -9.30
N TYR A 142 -17.39 0.98 -8.52
CA TYR A 142 -17.80 -0.38 -8.82
C TYR A 142 -18.57 -0.46 -10.16
N GLU A 143 -19.53 0.43 -10.39
CA GLU A 143 -20.26 0.51 -11.66
C GLU A 143 -19.36 0.92 -12.84
N LYS A 144 -18.38 1.79 -12.58
CA LYS A 144 -17.35 2.16 -13.56
C LYS A 144 -16.51 0.95 -13.92
N ALA A 145 -16.03 0.20 -12.92
CA ALA A 145 -15.24 -1.02 -13.12
C ALA A 145 -15.97 -2.04 -14.01
N GLN A 146 -17.27 -2.26 -13.78
CA GLN A 146 -18.07 -3.18 -14.60
C GLN A 146 -18.16 -2.80 -16.09
N LYS A 147 -17.98 -1.51 -16.40
CA LYS A 147 -18.00 -1.01 -17.78
C LYS A 147 -16.62 -1.01 -18.44
N GLU A 148 -15.58 -0.76 -17.66
CA GLU A 148 -14.21 -0.55 -18.16
C GLU A 148 -13.37 -1.83 -18.12
N TRP A 149 -13.60 -2.72 -17.14
CA TRP A 149 -12.83 -3.93 -16.99
C TRP A 149 -13.23 -4.96 -18.05
N GLN A 150 -12.31 -5.21 -18.98
CA GLN A 150 -12.45 -6.27 -19.99
C GLN A 150 -11.45 -7.37 -19.66
N LEU A 151 -11.95 -8.58 -19.42
CA LEU A 151 -11.14 -9.78 -19.26
C LEU A 151 -10.60 -10.26 -20.60
#